data_a62f3743e72c8a4d8dc4527b6a8c6ffd
#
_entry.id   a62f3743e72c8a4d8dc4527b6a8c6ffd
#
_cell.length_a   1.000
_cell.length_b   1.000
_cell.length_c   1.000
_cell.angle_alpha   90.00
_cell.angle_beta   90.00
_cell.angle_gamma   90.00
#
_symmetry.space_group_name_H-M   'P 1'
#
loop_
_entity.id
_entity.type
_entity.pdbx_description
1 polymer ?
#
loop_
_entity_poly.entity_id
_entity_poly.type
_entity_poly.pdbx_seq_one_letter_code
_entity_poly.pdbx_strand_id
1 'polypeptide(L)'
;MKKAEPTLLKDILAKYKTDDSAKYIAHEFQNYGYRLAVDLDDLAHKSLYIRLAKTVPRKILEQARSFAVDAPNARSKGRIFMWKMKEIRSTVKE
;
A
#
# COMPACT_ATOMS: atom_id res chain seq x y z
N MET A 1 15.85 29.20 -16.78
CA MET A 1 15.76 28.79 -16.49
C MET A 1 15.49 27.99 -15.60
N LYS A 2 15.71 28.01 -14.68
CA LYS A 2 15.51 27.30 -13.74
C LYS A 2 14.43 26.47 -13.95
N LYS A 3 13.63 26.81 -14.55
CA LYS A 3 12.64 26.04 -14.84
C LYS A 3 13.05 24.95 -15.66
N ALA A 4 14.12 24.98 -16.24
CA ALA A 4 14.59 23.93 -17.10
C ALA A 4 14.68 22.63 -16.35
N GLU A 5 15.15 22.64 -15.14
CA GLU A 5 15.28 21.44 -14.43
C GLU A 5 14.00 20.78 -14.08
N PRO A 6 13.06 21.45 -13.49
CA PRO A 6 11.81 20.82 -13.16
C PRO A 6 11.13 20.33 -14.44
N THR A 7 11.26 21.08 -15.50
CA THR A 7 10.65 20.69 -16.73
C THR A 7 11.27 19.44 -17.27
N LEU A 8 12.57 19.37 -17.19
CA LEU A 8 13.28 18.21 -17.67
C LEU A 8 12.88 16.96 -16.91
N LEU A 9 12.77 17.09 -15.61
CA LEU A 9 12.39 15.99 -14.78
C LEU A 9 11.00 15.52 -15.14
N LYS A 10 10.11 16.44 -15.36
CA LYS A 10 8.79 16.12 -15.75
C LYS A 10 8.74 15.36 -17.04
N ASP A 11 9.54 15.77 -18.02
CA ASP A 11 9.60 15.09 -19.29
C ASP A 11 10.09 13.68 -19.14
N ILE A 12 11.09 13.50 -18.34
CA ILE A 12 11.64 12.18 -18.11
C ILE A 12 10.62 11.29 -17.45
N LEU A 13 9.93 11.80 -16.46
CA LEU A 13 8.92 11.03 -15.77
C LEU A 13 7.76 10.68 -16.69
N ALA A 14 7.37 11.61 -17.51
CA ALA A 14 6.29 11.37 -18.43
C ALA A 14 6.64 10.26 -19.41
N LYS A 15 7.89 10.26 -19.83
CA LYS A 15 8.34 9.25 -20.72
C LYS A 15 8.30 7.88 -20.12
N TYR A 16 8.84 7.73 -18.95
CA TYR A 16 8.85 6.44 -18.30
C TYR A 16 7.50 6.01 -17.80
N LYS A 17 6.71 6.97 -17.43
CA LYS A 17 5.42 6.67 -16.94
C LYS A 17 4.59 5.81 -17.83
N THR A 18 4.63 6.03 -19.08
CA THR A 18 3.79 5.28 -19.98
C THR A 18 4.21 3.83 -20.08
N ASP A 19 5.46 3.57 -19.80
CA ASP A 19 5.93 2.21 -19.92
C ASP A 19 6.48 1.64 -18.65
N ASP A 20 7.71 1.96 -18.38
CA ASP A 20 8.41 1.36 -17.27
C ASP A 20 7.96 1.83 -15.92
N SER A 21 7.76 3.12 -15.80
CA SER A 21 7.41 3.68 -14.51
C SER A 21 6.06 3.19 -14.03
N ALA A 22 5.10 3.17 -14.91
CA ALA A 22 3.77 2.72 -14.56
C ALA A 22 3.77 1.25 -14.16
N LYS A 23 4.52 0.46 -14.91
CA LYS A 23 4.61 -0.95 -14.62
C LYS A 23 5.32 -1.19 -13.30
N TYR A 24 6.36 -0.43 -13.06
CA TYR A 24 7.12 -0.57 -11.84
C TYR A 24 6.24 -0.25 -10.63
N ILE A 25 5.46 0.82 -10.71
CA ILE A 25 4.60 1.21 -9.62
C ILE A 25 3.53 0.17 -9.38
N ALA A 26 2.93 -0.32 -10.45
CA ALA A 26 1.91 -1.34 -10.32
C ALA A 26 2.48 -2.61 -9.70
N HIS A 27 3.70 -2.95 -10.08
CA HIS A 27 4.36 -4.12 -9.56
C HIS A 27 4.65 -3.96 -8.07
N GLU A 28 5.03 -2.77 -7.67
CA GLU A 28 5.33 -2.49 -6.29
C GLU A 28 4.09 -2.66 -5.43
N PHE A 29 2.95 -2.14 -5.88
CA PHE A 29 1.70 -2.31 -5.15
C PHE A 29 1.31 -3.78 -5.07
N GLN A 30 1.52 -4.50 -6.15
CA GLN A 30 1.21 -5.90 -6.20
C GLN A 30 2.05 -6.68 -5.21
N ASN A 31 3.34 -6.40 -5.20
CA ASN A 31 4.25 -7.07 -4.28
C ASN A 31 3.91 -6.77 -2.84
N TYR A 32 3.63 -5.51 -2.55
CA TYR A 32 3.31 -5.13 -1.20
C TYR A 32 2.02 -5.79 -0.74
N GLY A 33 0.99 -5.76 -1.58
CA GLY A 33 -0.28 -6.37 -1.24
C GLY A 33 -0.17 -7.86 -1.03
N TYR A 34 0.64 -8.51 -1.86
CA TYR A 34 0.84 -9.93 -1.74
C TYR A 34 1.53 -10.26 -0.41
N ARG A 35 2.57 -9.52 -0.09
CA ARG A 35 3.29 -9.74 1.16
C ARG A 35 2.39 -9.48 2.36
N LEU A 36 1.55 -8.48 2.25
CA LEU A 36 0.61 -8.18 3.31
C LEU A 36 -0.34 -9.35 3.50
N ALA A 37 -0.81 -9.92 2.42
CA ALA A 37 -1.70 -11.07 2.49
C ALA A 37 -1.03 -12.26 3.14
N VAL A 38 0.25 -12.44 2.84
CA VAL A 38 1.01 -13.53 3.44
C VAL A 38 1.19 -13.27 4.94
N ASP A 39 1.56 -12.05 5.30
CA ASP A 39 1.79 -11.71 6.70
C ASP A 39 0.51 -11.86 7.53
N LEU A 40 -0.62 -11.60 6.92
CA LEU A 40 -1.88 -11.72 7.61
C LEU A 40 -2.53 -13.10 7.43
N ASP A 41 -1.82 -13.98 6.75
CA ASP A 41 -2.29 -15.34 6.51
C ASP A 41 -3.66 -15.31 5.84
N ASP A 42 -3.79 -14.48 4.85
CA ASP A 42 -5.07 -14.28 4.18
C ASP A 42 -4.88 -14.14 2.68
N LEU A 43 -4.19 -15.08 2.10
CA LEU A 43 -3.91 -15.06 0.67
C LEU A 43 -5.16 -15.09 -0.19
N ALA A 44 -6.22 -15.63 0.34
CA ALA A 44 -7.46 -15.69 -0.42
C ALA A 44 -7.95 -14.30 -0.78
N HIS A 45 -7.57 -13.30 0.00
CA HIS A 45 -7.98 -11.93 -0.27
C HIS A 45 -6.85 -11.05 -0.75
N LYS A 46 -5.86 -11.62 -1.40
CA LYS A 46 -4.72 -10.83 -1.84
C LYS A 46 -5.11 -9.66 -2.73
N SER A 47 -6.13 -9.83 -3.55
CA SER A 47 -6.56 -8.75 -4.43
C SER A 47 -7.02 -7.55 -3.63
N LEU A 48 -7.66 -7.79 -2.51
CA LEU A 48 -8.11 -6.72 -1.64
C LEU A 48 -6.92 -5.97 -1.08
N TYR A 49 -5.90 -6.69 -0.63
CA TYR A 49 -4.73 -6.06 -0.06
C TYR A 49 -3.93 -5.27 -1.10
N ILE A 50 -3.91 -5.76 -2.33
CA ILE A 50 -3.25 -5.04 -3.40
C ILE A 50 -3.99 -3.73 -3.66
N ARG A 51 -5.31 -3.77 -3.64
CA ARG A 51 -6.10 -2.58 -3.84
C ARG A 51 -5.85 -1.59 -2.69
N LEU A 52 -5.76 -2.08 -1.48
CA LEU A 52 -5.49 -1.22 -0.34
C LEU A 52 -4.11 -0.58 -0.46
N ALA A 53 -3.16 -1.31 -0.99
CA ALA A 53 -1.83 -0.76 -1.18
C ALA A 53 -1.85 0.45 -2.10
N LYS A 54 -2.80 0.48 -3.02
CA LYS A 54 -2.90 1.59 -3.94
C LYS A 54 -3.68 2.77 -3.37
N THR A 55 -4.63 2.50 -2.50
CA THR A 55 -5.55 3.55 -2.06
C THR A 55 -5.34 4.06 -0.66
N VAL A 56 -4.67 3.32 0.18
CA VAL A 56 -4.46 3.73 1.57
C VAL A 56 -2.99 4.08 1.78
N PRO A 57 -2.70 5.16 2.52
CA PRO A 57 -1.31 5.52 2.78
C PRO A 57 -0.55 4.38 3.42
N ARG A 58 0.65 4.15 2.95
CA ARG A 58 1.48 3.05 3.41
C ARG A 58 1.69 3.08 4.92
N LYS A 59 1.79 4.26 5.47
CA LYS A 59 1.98 4.43 6.90
C LYS A 59 0.85 3.80 7.70
N ILE A 60 -0.36 4.01 7.25
CA ILE A 60 -1.53 3.45 7.92
C ILE A 60 -1.55 1.94 7.76
N LEU A 61 -1.20 1.47 6.58
CA LEU A 61 -1.16 0.03 6.33
C LEU A 61 -0.14 -0.64 7.23
N GLU A 62 1.03 -0.01 7.40
CA GLU A 62 2.07 -0.59 8.23
C GLU A 62 1.68 -0.62 9.70
N GLN A 63 1.01 0.41 10.17
CA GLN A 63 0.56 0.43 11.54
C GLN A 63 -0.45 -0.67 11.80
N ALA A 64 -1.41 -0.80 10.88
CA ALA A 64 -2.43 -1.82 11.03
C ALA A 64 -1.83 -3.22 10.93
N ARG A 65 -0.86 -3.36 10.04
CA ARG A 65 -0.20 -4.64 9.85
C ARG A 65 0.54 -5.08 11.11
N SER A 66 1.30 -4.15 11.69
CA SER A 66 2.03 -4.48 12.91
C SER A 66 1.09 -4.88 14.03
N PHE A 67 0.01 -4.17 14.14
CA PHE A 67 -0.97 -4.48 15.17
C PHE A 67 -1.56 -5.87 14.97
N ALA A 68 -1.92 -6.19 13.75
CA ALA A 68 -2.54 -7.47 13.45
C ALA A 68 -1.57 -8.63 13.61
N VAL A 69 -0.35 -8.42 13.14
CA VAL A 69 0.66 -9.47 13.20
C VAL A 69 1.01 -9.79 14.65
N ASP A 70 1.05 -8.76 15.47
CA ASP A 70 1.40 -8.95 16.87
C ASP A 70 0.26 -9.39 17.77
N ALA A 71 -0.94 -9.45 17.24
CA ALA A 71 -2.09 -9.83 18.03
C ALA A 71 -1.94 -11.28 18.48
N PRO A 72 -1.91 -11.54 19.75
CA PRO A 72 -1.61 -12.89 20.25
C PRO A 72 -2.63 -13.92 19.88
N ASN A 73 -3.74 -13.92 20.13
CA ASN A 73 -4.66 -14.99 19.86
C ASN A 73 -5.58 -14.78 18.70
N ALA A 74 -5.07 -14.08 17.69
CA ALA A 74 -5.91 -13.76 16.58
C ALA A 74 -6.16 -14.96 15.70
N ARG A 75 -7.39 -15.31 15.51
CA ARG A 75 -7.72 -16.35 14.61
C ARG A 75 -7.69 -15.81 13.23
N SER A 76 -8.06 -14.56 13.04
CA SER A 76 -8.10 -13.97 11.73
C SER A 76 -7.36 -12.64 11.76
N LYS A 77 -6.10 -12.68 11.40
CA LYS A 77 -5.30 -11.47 11.37
C LYS A 77 -5.81 -10.48 10.34
N GLY A 78 -6.35 -11.00 9.25
CA GLY A 78 -6.90 -10.12 8.22
C GLY A 78 -8.04 -9.27 8.75
N ARG A 79 -8.87 -9.85 9.58
CA ARG A 79 -9.98 -9.15 10.14
C ARG A 79 -9.51 -8.08 11.12
N ILE A 80 -8.55 -8.41 11.93
CA ILE A 80 -7.98 -7.45 12.87
C ILE A 80 -7.31 -6.31 12.12
N PHE A 81 -6.62 -6.64 11.04
CA PHE A 81 -5.98 -5.64 10.21
C PHE A 81 -7.01 -4.66 9.66
N MET A 82 -8.10 -5.17 9.11
CA MET A 82 -9.13 -4.32 8.54
C MET A 82 -9.75 -3.41 9.60
N TRP A 83 -10.01 -3.98 10.76
CA TRP A 83 -10.58 -3.21 11.85
C TRP A 83 -9.63 -2.09 12.29
N LYS A 84 -8.37 -2.43 12.48
CA LYS A 84 -7.40 -1.45 12.94
C LYS A 84 -7.15 -0.37 11.89
N MET A 85 -7.10 -0.77 10.63
CA MET A 85 -6.91 0.18 9.55
C MET A 85 -8.04 1.20 9.53
N LYS A 86 -9.25 0.73 9.68
CA LYS A 86 -10.39 1.63 9.70
C LYS A 86 -10.35 2.55 10.91
N GLU A 87 -9.92 2.02 12.02
CA GLU A 87 -9.82 2.81 13.23
C GLU A 87 -8.80 3.94 13.05
N ILE A 88 -7.64 3.61 12.51
CA ILE A 88 -6.60 4.59 12.29
C ILE A 88 -7.07 5.67 11.31
N ARG A 89 -7.69 5.26 10.22
CA ARG A 89 -8.15 6.20 9.24
C ARG A 89 -9.21 7.14 9.81
N SER A 90 -10.04 6.61 10.66
CA SER A 90 -11.08 7.39 11.29
C SER A 90 -10.47 8.45 12.20
N THR A 91 -9.41 8.10 12.88
CA THR A 91 -8.74 9.02 13.77
C THR A 91 -7.97 10.09 13.02
N VAL A 92 -7.30 9.70 11.98
CA VAL A 92 -6.48 10.61 11.22
C VAL A 92 -7.28 11.54 10.34
N LYS A 93 -8.40 11.06 9.90
CA LYS A 93 -9.14 11.81 9.00
C LYS A 93 -9.67 13.03 9.59
N GLU A 94 -9.66 13.90 9.66
CA GLU A 94 -10.13 14.99 10.23
C GLU A 94 -10.68 15.75 9.50
#